data_98a58c93fbeff0aeca3a530ca923512e
#
_entry.id   98a58c93fbeff0aeca3a530ca923512e
#
_cell.length_a   1.000
_cell.length_b   1.000
_cell.length_c   1.000
_cell.angle_alpha   90.00
_cell.angle_beta   90.00
_cell.angle_gamma   90.00
#
_symmetry.space_group_name_H-M   'P 1'
#
loop_
_entity.id
_entity.type
_entity.pdbx_description
1 polymer ?
#
loop_
_entity_poly.entity_id
_entity_poly.type
_entity_poly.pdbx_seq_one_letter_code
_entity_poly.pdbx_strand_id
1 'polypeptide(L)'
;MEEKTLIQNGVIIDGTGTKPKKESILIDNCSIKATGKDADKLADSNDVIKIDASGKTIMPGLIDAHIHVTFDEPSSNDELFFHRREALSAIIAAYNAKKVLYAGVTGFCDPDSLHSIGVDLRDAIKSGYVEGPRMSVGGNALLTSVGGTAGRLIPDEGLRGYAKIVQNKDEIVTEVRRQIKNGVDWIKIHVTGLIPNQKEEGEISVWSFEELKLVCDLAHDLGTPVVGHVRNAKGVKDCIKAGMDMIL
;
A
#
# COMPACT_ATOMS: atom_id res chain seq x y z
N MET A 1 1.45 -19.73 -24.16
CA MET A 1 1.78 -19.06 -25.46
C MET A 1 2.44 -17.75 -25.09
N GLU A 2 3.57 -17.44 -25.71
CA GLU A 2 4.23 -16.14 -25.53
C GLU A 2 3.37 -15.09 -26.23
N GLU A 3 2.79 -14.20 -25.46
CA GLU A 3 1.89 -13.16 -25.98
C GLU A 3 2.70 -11.88 -26.24
N LYS A 4 2.80 -11.47 -27.50
CA LYS A 4 3.44 -10.22 -27.89
C LYS A 4 2.38 -9.18 -28.20
N THR A 5 2.56 -7.98 -27.66
CA THR A 5 1.65 -6.84 -27.88
C THR A 5 2.44 -5.65 -28.42
N LEU A 6 2.05 -5.13 -29.59
CA LEU A 6 2.54 -3.88 -30.15
C LEU A 6 1.53 -2.78 -29.90
N ILE A 7 1.92 -1.75 -29.15
CA ILE A 7 1.13 -0.51 -28.99
C ILE A 7 1.74 0.53 -29.94
N GLN A 8 0.95 1.04 -30.88
CA GLN A 8 1.44 1.93 -31.95
C GLN A 8 0.67 3.23 -32.04
N ASN A 9 1.24 4.24 -32.71
CA ASN A 9 0.64 5.56 -32.99
C ASN A 9 0.39 6.46 -31.78
N GLY A 10 0.73 6.05 -30.58
CA GLY A 10 0.58 6.84 -29.36
C GLY A 10 1.75 7.77 -29.10
N VAL A 11 1.55 8.71 -28.17
CA VAL A 11 2.63 9.55 -27.62
C VAL A 11 3.15 8.94 -26.34
N ILE A 12 4.42 8.54 -26.33
CA ILE A 12 5.06 7.92 -25.17
C ILE A 12 5.56 9.00 -24.21
N ILE A 13 5.21 8.84 -22.93
CA ILE A 13 5.78 9.54 -21.78
C ILE A 13 6.36 8.46 -20.86
N ASP A 14 7.67 8.30 -20.84
CA ASP A 14 8.37 7.19 -20.19
C ASP A 14 8.69 7.41 -18.70
N GLY A 15 8.38 8.59 -18.17
CA GLY A 15 8.65 8.95 -16.77
C GLY A 15 10.10 9.39 -16.50
N THR A 16 10.99 9.39 -17.49
CA THR A 16 12.40 9.77 -17.31
C THR A 16 12.66 11.27 -17.38
N GLY A 17 11.63 12.07 -17.69
CA GLY A 17 11.75 13.51 -17.93
C GLY A 17 12.18 13.87 -19.36
N THR A 18 12.35 12.89 -20.26
CA THR A 18 12.59 13.15 -21.68
C THR A 18 11.34 13.71 -22.37
N LYS A 19 11.54 14.41 -23.51
CA LYS A 19 10.39 14.94 -24.27
C LYS A 19 9.52 13.79 -24.78
N PRO A 20 8.18 13.96 -24.75
CA PRO A 20 7.25 12.97 -25.31
C PRO A 20 7.57 12.64 -26.78
N LYS A 21 7.46 11.36 -27.15
CA LYS A 21 7.78 10.86 -28.49
C LYS A 21 6.62 10.08 -29.07
N LYS A 22 6.28 10.30 -30.32
CA LYS A 22 5.30 9.49 -31.05
C LYS A 22 6.02 8.26 -31.60
N GLU A 23 5.95 7.15 -30.90
CA GLU A 23 6.67 5.90 -31.20
C GLU A 23 5.80 4.69 -30.81
N SER A 24 6.21 3.51 -31.29
CA SER A 24 5.60 2.24 -30.89
C SER A 24 6.33 1.62 -29.69
N ILE A 25 5.64 0.76 -28.94
CA ILE A 25 6.20 -0.09 -27.88
C ILE A 25 5.82 -1.52 -28.18
N LEU A 26 6.82 -2.42 -28.22
CA LEU A 26 6.65 -3.86 -28.25
C LEU A 26 6.81 -4.45 -26.86
N ILE A 27 5.76 -5.08 -26.36
CA ILE A 27 5.75 -5.84 -25.13
C ILE A 27 5.81 -7.33 -25.47
N ASP A 28 6.72 -8.05 -24.83
CA ASP A 28 6.88 -9.48 -24.93
C ASP A 28 6.67 -10.07 -23.53
N ASN A 29 5.56 -10.75 -23.33
CA ASN A 29 5.08 -11.20 -22.02
C ASN A 29 4.98 -10.01 -21.03
N CYS A 30 5.84 -9.97 -20.01
CA CYS A 30 5.84 -8.94 -18.95
C CYS A 30 6.93 -7.89 -19.11
N SER A 31 7.56 -7.77 -20.30
CA SER A 31 8.70 -6.89 -20.50
C SER A 31 8.59 -6.04 -21.76
N ILE A 32 9.03 -4.78 -21.69
CA ILE A 32 9.21 -3.94 -22.87
C ILE A 32 10.42 -4.47 -23.63
N LYS A 33 10.20 -5.01 -24.82
CA LYS A 33 11.23 -5.61 -25.67
C LYS A 33 11.94 -4.58 -26.52
N ALA A 34 11.20 -3.62 -27.07
CA ALA A 34 11.71 -2.60 -27.96
C ALA A 34 10.78 -1.38 -27.99
N THR A 35 11.31 -0.23 -28.42
CA THR A 35 10.55 1.00 -28.68
C THR A 35 10.91 1.55 -30.06
N GLY A 36 10.03 2.42 -30.62
CA GLY A 36 10.22 3.06 -31.90
C GLY A 36 10.31 2.10 -33.07
N LYS A 37 11.16 2.40 -34.04
CA LYS A 37 11.31 1.62 -35.28
C LYS A 37 11.72 0.17 -35.05
N ASP A 38 12.43 -0.13 -33.96
CA ASP A 38 12.82 -1.52 -33.67
C ASP A 38 11.63 -2.30 -33.12
N ALA A 39 10.70 -1.70 -32.40
CA ALA A 39 9.44 -2.31 -32.03
C ALA A 39 8.62 -2.71 -33.28
N ASP A 40 8.51 -1.80 -34.25
CA ASP A 40 7.78 -2.05 -35.50
C ASP A 40 8.39 -3.23 -36.29
N LYS A 41 9.73 -3.28 -36.41
CA LYS A 41 10.43 -4.37 -37.14
C LYS A 41 10.27 -5.72 -36.45
N LEU A 42 10.36 -5.77 -35.12
CA LEU A 42 10.26 -7.02 -34.36
C LEU A 42 8.82 -7.53 -34.24
N ALA A 43 7.84 -6.69 -34.52
CA ALA A 43 6.41 -7.01 -34.51
C ALA A 43 5.89 -7.52 -35.85
N ASP A 44 6.74 -7.82 -36.83
CA ASP A 44 6.35 -8.24 -38.21
C ASP A 44 6.00 -9.75 -38.29
N SER A 45 5.41 -10.29 -37.23
CA SER A 45 4.87 -11.65 -37.17
C SER A 45 3.36 -11.66 -36.99
N ASN A 46 2.69 -12.70 -37.49
CA ASN A 46 1.23 -12.84 -37.44
C ASN A 46 0.67 -13.06 -36.01
N ASP A 47 1.53 -13.31 -35.02
CA ASP A 47 1.16 -13.65 -33.64
C ASP A 47 1.28 -12.46 -32.68
N VAL A 48 1.28 -11.22 -33.18
CA VAL A 48 1.37 -10.01 -32.38
C VAL A 48 0.00 -9.33 -32.27
N ILE A 49 -0.47 -9.12 -31.06
CA ILE A 49 -1.65 -8.29 -30.79
C ILE A 49 -1.29 -6.83 -31.06
N LYS A 50 -2.02 -6.16 -31.94
CA LYS A 50 -1.78 -4.75 -32.28
C LYS A 50 -2.84 -3.86 -31.64
N ILE A 51 -2.38 -2.87 -30.85
CA ILE A 51 -3.23 -1.86 -30.21
C ILE A 51 -2.94 -0.51 -30.88
N ASP A 52 -3.94 0.09 -31.50
CA ASP A 52 -3.84 1.46 -32.02
C ASP A 52 -4.11 2.48 -30.90
N ALA A 53 -3.08 3.24 -30.53
CA ALA A 53 -3.13 4.32 -29.54
C ALA A 53 -3.16 5.71 -30.18
N SER A 54 -3.69 5.83 -31.42
CA SER A 54 -3.85 7.12 -32.08
C SER A 54 -4.61 8.13 -31.22
N GLY A 55 -4.03 9.30 -31.02
CA GLY A 55 -4.59 10.35 -30.16
C GLY A 55 -4.51 10.08 -28.66
N LYS A 56 -3.82 9.02 -28.24
CA LYS A 56 -3.65 8.64 -26.82
C LYS A 56 -2.21 8.81 -26.37
N THR A 57 -2.02 8.91 -25.05
CA THR A 57 -0.73 8.87 -24.38
C THR A 57 -0.47 7.47 -23.84
N ILE A 58 0.74 6.98 -24.07
CA ILE A 58 1.24 5.72 -23.51
C ILE A 58 2.21 6.08 -22.40
N MET A 59 1.95 5.59 -21.20
CA MET A 59 2.77 5.88 -20.01
C MET A 59 2.84 4.65 -19.11
N PRO A 60 3.85 4.56 -18.23
CA PRO A 60 3.86 3.56 -17.17
C PRO A 60 2.59 3.64 -16.32
N GLY A 61 2.12 2.51 -15.81
CA GLY A 61 1.03 2.50 -14.87
C GLY A 61 1.36 3.33 -13.63
N LEU A 62 0.37 4.02 -13.07
CA LEU A 62 0.52 4.80 -11.85
C LEU A 62 0.80 3.89 -10.65
N ILE A 63 1.50 4.44 -9.65
CA ILE A 63 1.72 3.79 -8.37
C ILE A 63 1.16 4.69 -7.29
N ASP A 64 0.28 4.13 -6.45
CA ASP A 64 -0.24 4.79 -5.26
C ASP A 64 0.54 4.32 -4.03
N ALA A 65 1.28 5.23 -3.39
CA ALA A 65 2.13 4.90 -2.27
C ALA A 65 1.39 4.76 -0.93
N HIS A 66 0.11 5.14 -0.86
CA HIS A 66 -0.68 5.07 0.38
C HIS A 66 -2.18 4.99 0.10
N ILE A 67 -2.73 3.80 0.17
CA ILE A 67 -4.15 3.51 -0.04
C ILE A 67 -4.64 2.47 0.98
N HIS A 68 -5.93 2.45 1.26
CA HIS A 68 -6.56 1.44 2.10
C HIS A 68 -7.73 0.80 1.36
N VAL A 69 -7.53 -0.39 0.80
CA VAL A 69 -8.57 -1.07 0.02
C VAL A 69 -9.66 -1.71 0.87
N THR A 70 -9.40 -1.92 2.17
CA THR A 70 -10.41 -2.41 3.12
C THR A 70 -11.33 -1.31 3.66
N PHE A 71 -10.96 -0.02 3.47
CA PHE A 71 -11.74 1.13 3.89
C PHE A 71 -12.56 1.64 2.69
N ASP A 72 -13.74 1.08 2.52
CA ASP A 72 -14.69 1.61 1.54
C ASP A 72 -15.36 2.87 2.08
N GLU A 73 -16.30 3.45 1.34
CA GLU A 73 -17.12 4.58 1.79
C GLU A 73 -18.17 4.11 2.84
N PRO A 74 -17.79 3.90 4.12
CA PRO A 74 -18.72 3.46 5.14
C PRO A 74 -19.67 4.60 5.52
N SER A 75 -20.86 4.25 5.97
CA SER A 75 -21.82 5.25 6.48
C SER A 75 -21.36 5.86 7.80
N SER A 76 -20.50 5.17 8.54
CA SER A 76 -19.92 5.62 9.81
C SER A 76 -18.66 4.83 10.18
N ASN A 77 -17.89 5.38 11.14
CA ASN A 77 -16.79 4.66 11.77
C ASN A 77 -17.27 3.39 12.48
N ASP A 78 -18.45 3.42 13.08
CA ASP A 78 -19.05 2.26 13.75
C ASP A 78 -19.28 1.11 12.78
N GLU A 79 -19.81 1.40 11.59
CA GLU A 79 -19.96 0.37 10.55
C GLU A 79 -18.62 -0.24 10.20
N LEU A 80 -17.63 0.60 9.91
CA LEU A 80 -16.32 0.15 9.43
C LEU A 80 -15.57 -0.69 10.47
N PHE A 81 -15.47 -0.17 11.71
CA PHE A 81 -14.56 -0.74 12.70
C PHE A 81 -15.21 -1.76 13.64
N PHE A 82 -16.54 -1.67 13.86
CA PHE A 82 -17.21 -2.51 14.84
C PHE A 82 -18.16 -3.55 14.22
N HIS A 83 -18.78 -3.23 13.09
CA HIS A 83 -19.87 -4.05 12.56
C HIS A 83 -19.55 -4.78 11.27
N ARG A 84 -18.50 -4.36 10.54
CA ARG A 84 -18.14 -5.02 9.27
C ARG A 84 -17.42 -6.33 9.53
N ARG A 85 -18.03 -7.44 9.04
CA ARG A 85 -17.45 -8.77 9.16
C ARG A 85 -16.26 -8.94 8.22
N GLU A 86 -15.25 -9.72 8.63
CA GLU A 86 -14.02 -9.98 7.90
C GLU A 86 -14.25 -10.43 6.45
N ALA A 87 -15.14 -11.42 6.24
CA ALA A 87 -15.45 -11.90 4.89
C ALA A 87 -16.03 -10.80 3.98
N LEU A 88 -16.89 -9.93 4.52
CA LEU A 88 -17.43 -8.79 3.76
C LEU A 88 -16.33 -7.78 3.43
N SER A 89 -15.46 -7.48 4.39
CA SER A 89 -14.31 -6.59 4.17
C SER A 89 -13.37 -7.12 3.09
N ALA A 90 -13.12 -8.43 3.04
CA ALA A 90 -12.30 -9.05 2.00
C ALA A 90 -12.94 -8.95 0.60
N ILE A 91 -14.26 -9.14 0.49
CA ILE A 91 -14.98 -8.99 -0.79
C ILE A 91 -14.93 -7.52 -1.26
N ILE A 92 -15.14 -6.57 -0.35
CA ILE A 92 -15.03 -5.13 -0.65
C ILE A 92 -13.61 -4.77 -1.09
N ALA A 93 -12.60 -5.28 -0.40
CA ALA A 93 -11.19 -5.03 -0.73
C ALA A 93 -10.84 -5.53 -2.14
N ALA A 94 -11.30 -6.72 -2.52
CA ALA A 94 -11.12 -7.26 -3.87
C ALA A 94 -11.81 -6.39 -4.94
N TYR A 95 -13.03 -5.91 -4.66
CA TYR A 95 -13.74 -4.99 -5.54
C TYR A 95 -13.00 -3.65 -5.68
N ASN A 96 -12.51 -3.09 -4.58
CA ASN A 96 -11.76 -1.83 -4.58
C ASN A 96 -10.41 -1.97 -5.31
N ALA A 97 -9.68 -3.06 -5.12
CA ALA A 97 -8.44 -3.32 -5.85
C ALA A 97 -8.67 -3.31 -7.37
N LYS A 98 -9.76 -3.91 -7.83
CA LYS A 98 -10.15 -3.86 -9.24
C LYS A 98 -10.47 -2.43 -9.71
N LYS A 99 -11.21 -1.63 -8.93
CA LYS A 99 -11.49 -0.21 -9.24
C LYS A 99 -10.18 0.58 -9.41
N VAL A 100 -9.23 0.36 -8.52
CA VAL A 100 -7.90 1.02 -8.52
C VAL A 100 -7.12 0.66 -9.79
N LEU A 101 -7.12 -0.62 -10.19
CA LEU A 101 -6.49 -1.07 -11.43
C LEU A 101 -7.10 -0.39 -12.65
N TYR A 102 -8.42 -0.32 -12.73
CA TYR A 102 -9.13 0.31 -13.86
C TYR A 102 -9.02 1.83 -13.89
N ALA A 103 -8.59 2.45 -12.79
CA ALA A 103 -8.18 3.87 -12.75
C ALA A 103 -6.75 4.11 -13.28
N GLY A 104 -6.02 3.04 -13.68
CA GLY A 104 -4.67 3.13 -14.22
C GLY A 104 -3.55 2.95 -13.18
N VAL A 105 -3.89 2.63 -11.94
CA VAL A 105 -2.93 2.33 -10.88
C VAL A 105 -2.56 0.85 -10.95
N THR A 106 -1.32 0.55 -11.32
CA THR A 106 -0.82 -0.81 -11.53
C THR A 106 -0.03 -1.37 -10.36
N GLY A 107 0.23 -0.54 -9.35
CA GLY A 107 0.85 -0.93 -8.10
C GLY A 107 0.44 0.00 -6.96
N PHE A 108 0.30 -0.52 -5.74
CA PHE A 108 0.02 0.32 -4.58
C PHE A 108 0.59 -0.27 -3.28
N CYS A 109 0.73 0.61 -2.28
CA CYS A 109 1.01 0.24 -0.90
C CYS A 109 -0.26 0.43 -0.06
N ASP A 110 -0.73 -0.67 0.55
CA ASP A 110 -1.76 -0.67 1.60
C ASP A 110 -1.06 -0.94 2.94
N PRO A 111 -0.59 0.11 3.63
CA PRO A 111 0.32 -0.07 4.77
C PRO A 111 -0.35 -0.66 6.00
N ASP A 112 -1.67 -0.56 6.13
CA ASP A 112 -2.46 -1.21 7.17
C ASP A 112 -3.86 -1.57 6.68
N SER A 113 -4.28 -2.78 6.98
CA SER A 113 -5.57 -3.31 6.57
C SER A 113 -6.36 -3.90 7.74
N LEU A 114 -7.67 -4.08 7.53
CA LEU A 114 -8.49 -4.82 8.49
C LEU A 114 -8.09 -6.29 8.49
N HIS A 115 -7.95 -6.89 9.65
CA HIS A 115 -7.57 -8.30 9.83
C HIS A 115 -6.23 -8.64 9.13
N SER A 116 -6.17 -9.73 8.38
CA SER A 116 -5.06 -10.11 7.49
C SER A 116 -5.39 -9.91 6.01
N ILE A 117 -6.47 -9.20 5.71
CA ILE A 117 -7.06 -9.10 4.37
C ILE A 117 -6.05 -8.59 3.34
N GLY A 118 -5.20 -7.63 3.71
CA GLY A 118 -4.17 -7.11 2.79
C GLY A 118 -3.25 -8.21 2.27
N VAL A 119 -2.75 -9.07 3.17
CA VAL A 119 -1.87 -10.20 2.83
C VAL A 119 -2.60 -11.20 1.95
N ASP A 120 -3.82 -11.60 2.37
CA ASP A 120 -4.62 -12.58 1.64
C ASP A 120 -5.00 -12.08 0.24
N LEU A 121 -5.35 -10.81 0.11
CA LEU A 121 -5.69 -10.19 -1.17
C LEU A 121 -4.47 -10.08 -2.09
N ARG A 122 -3.31 -9.63 -1.57
CA ARG A 122 -2.05 -9.60 -2.33
C ARG A 122 -1.74 -10.97 -2.92
N ASP A 123 -1.83 -12.01 -2.10
CA ASP A 123 -1.49 -13.36 -2.51
C ASP A 123 -2.54 -13.94 -3.49
N ALA A 124 -3.81 -13.60 -3.33
CA ALA A 124 -4.87 -13.94 -4.28
C ALA A 124 -4.67 -13.26 -5.65
N ILE A 125 -4.28 -11.98 -5.68
CA ILE A 125 -3.96 -11.27 -6.93
C ILE A 125 -2.72 -11.88 -7.58
N LYS A 126 -1.66 -12.14 -6.81
CA LYS A 126 -0.41 -12.75 -7.31
C LYS A 126 -0.64 -14.13 -7.90
N SER A 127 -1.60 -14.88 -7.34
CA SER A 127 -1.98 -16.21 -7.81
C SER A 127 -3.02 -16.21 -8.94
N GLY A 128 -3.52 -15.03 -9.35
CA GLY A 128 -4.50 -14.89 -10.43
C GLY A 128 -5.95 -15.23 -10.04
N TYR A 129 -6.26 -15.40 -8.76
CA TYR A 129 -7.64 -15.62 -8.30
C TYR A 129 -8.47 -14.34 -8.28
N VAL A 130 -7.82 -13.19 -8.08
CA VAL A 130 -8.44 -11.88 -8.03
C VAL A 130 -7.73 -10.95 -9.00
N GLU A 131 -8.48 -10.15 -9.75
CA GLU A 131 -7.95 -9.11 -10.62
C GLU A 131 -7.66 -7.84 -9.81
N GLY A 132 -6.41 -7.38 -9.86
CA GLY A 132 -5.98 -6.17 -9.14
C GLY A 132 -4.54 -5.77 -9.46
N PRO A 133 -4.08 -4.60 -8.98
CA PRO A 133 -2.70 -4.15 -9.10
C PRO A 133 -1.74 -5.01 -8.27
N ARG A 134 -0.44 -4.86 -8.50
CA ARG A 134 0.56 -5.37 -7.56
C ARG A 134 0.42 -4.65 -6.22
N MET A 135 0.43 -5.41 -5.12
CA MET A 135 0.29 -4.87 -3.78
C MET A 135 1.56 -5.05 -2.96
N SER A 136 1.87 -4.04 -2.15
CA SER A 136 2.76 -4.13 -1.00
C SER A 136 1.91 -3.82 0.24
N VAL A 137 1.94 -4.67 1.26
CA VAL A 137 0.93 -4.65 2.32
C VAL A 137 1.52 -4.66 3.72
N GLY A 138 0.90 -3.89 4.61
CA GLY A 138 1.08 -4.02 6.06
C GLY A 138 0.01 -4.91 6.69
N GLY A 139 0.16 -5.12 7.98
CA GLY A 139 -0.83 -5.80 8.81
C GLY A 139 -1.74 -4.80 9.53
N ASN A 140 -2.13 -5.16 10.76
CA ASN A 140 -2.82 -4.22 11.64
C ASN A 140 -1.86 -3.10 12.09
N ALA A 141 -2.30 -1.86 12.06
CA ALA A 141 -1.49 -0.77 12.59
C ALA A 141 -1.19 -0.96 14.08
N LEU A 142 0.06 -0.69 14.48
CA LEU A 142 0.44 -0.66 15.89
C LEU A 142 0.02 0.67 16.51
N LEU A 143 -0.72 0.59 17.60
CA LEU A 143 -1.15 1.72 18.43
C LEU A 143 -0.66 1.53 19.86
N THR A 144 -0.43 2.63 20.58
CA THR A 144 -0.31 2.60 22.04
C THR A 144 -1.70 2.70 22.68
N SER A 145 -1.80 2.42 23.99
CA SER A 145 -3.04 2.61 24.75
C SER A 145 -3.51 4.08 24.80
N VAL A 146 -2.61 5.02 24.56
CA VAL A 146 -2.97 6.45 24.49
C VAL A 146 -3.70 6.80 23.19
N GLY A 147 -3.47 6.06 22.13
CA GLY A 147 -4.16 6.31 20.88
C GLY A 147 -3.39 6.01 19.61
N GLY A 148 -3.93 6.53 18.57
CA GLY A 148 -3.61 6.49 17.17
C GLY A 148 -4.74 7.18 16.45
N THR A 149 -4.86 7.05 15.14
CA THR A 149 -5.84 7.77 14.32
C THR A 149 -7.29 7.61 14.77
N ALA A 150 -7.66 6.50 15.40
CA ALA A 150 -8.99 6.27 15.95
C ALA A 150 -8.97 6.07 17.49
N GLY A 151 -7.91 6.53 18.16
CA GLY A 151 -7.59 6.15 19.53
C GLY A 151 -8.71 6.26 20.55
N ARG A 152 -9.51 7.34 20.52
CA ARG A 152 -10.65 7.51 21.44
C ARG A 152 -11.85 6.63 21.13
N LEU A 153 -11.91 6.05 19.94
CA LEU A 153 -12.99 5.16 19.53
C LEU A 153 -12.65 3.70 19.81
N ILE A 154 -11.38 3.39 20.10
CA ILE A 154 -10.90 2.03 20.28
C ILE A 154 -10.80 1.75 21.78
N PRO A 155 -11.47 0.73 22.31
CA PRO A 155 -11.32 0.28 23.70
C PRO A 155 -9.86 -0.14 23.99
N ASP A 156 -9.45 -0.10 25.27
CA ASP A 156 -8.08 -0.48 25.67
C ASP A 156 -7.72 -1.92 25.30
N GLU A 157 -8.70 -2.80 25.19
CA GLU A 157 -8.54 -4.17 24.70
C GLU A 157 -8.29 -4.26 23.20
N GLY A 158 -8.44 -3.13 22.48
CA GLY A 158 -8.38 -3.07 21.03
C GLY A 158 -9.70 -3.47 20.34
N LEU A 159 -9.71 -3.36 19.03
CA LEU A 159 -10.79 -3.83 18.17
C LEU A 159 -10.36 -5.07 17.41
N ARG A 160 -11.26 -6.01 17.30
CA ARG A 160 -11.01 -7.18 16.47
C ARG A 160 -10.82 -6.76 15.01
N GLY A 161 -9.62 -6.96 14.52
CA GLY A 161 -9.30 -6.82 13.10
C GLY A 161 -8.83 -5.45 12.62
N TYR A 162 -8.97 -4.36 13.39
CA TYR A 162 -8.53 -3.06 12.89
C TYR A 162 -7.08 -2.75 13.25
N ALA A 163 -6.77 -2.62 14.52
CA ALA A 163 -5.46 -2.22 14.98
C ALA A 163 -5.02 -3.11 16.14
N LYS A 164 -3.73 -3.08 16.44
CA LYS A 164 -3.19 -3.75 17.60
C LYS A 164 -2.66 -2.73 18.59
N ILE A 165 -3.31 -2.61 19.75
CA ILE A 165 -2.79 -1.85 20.88
C ILE A 165 -1.67 -2.67 21.50
N VAL A 166 -0.50 -2.03 21.67
CA VAL A 166 0.66 -2.56 22.39
C VAL A 166 0.94 -1.69 23.61
N GLN A 167 0.91 -2.30 24.79
CA GLN A 167 0.98 -1.60 26.07
C GLN A 167 2.40 -1.58 26.68
N ASN A 168 3.28 -2.43 26.16
CA ASN A 168 4.64 -2.59 26.65
C ASN A 168 5.57 -3.18 25.58
N LYS A 169 6.87 -3.19 25.87
CA LYS A 169 7.90 -3.67 24.92
C LYS A 169 7.74 -5.15 24.53
N ASP A 170 7.29 -5.99 25.45
CA ASP A 170 7.11 -7.43 25.16
C ASP A 170 5.97 -7.66 24.18
N GLU A 171 4.90 -6.87 24.28
CA GLU A 171 3.81 -6.89 23.32
C GLU A 171 4.23 -6.35 21.94
N ILE A 172 5.05 -5.29 21.90
CA ILE A 172 5.65 -4.81 20.63
C ILE A 172 6.42 -5.94 19.96
N VAL A 173 7.33 -6.60 20.69
CA VAL A 173 8.16 -7.70 20.16
C VAL A 173 7.28 -8.85 19.65
N THR A 174 6.28 -9.22 20.43
CA THR A 174 5.36 -10.31 20.08
C THR A 174 4.57 -9.99 18.80
N GLU A 175 4.03 -8.77 18.72
CA GLU A 175 3.16 -8.38 17.61
C GLU A 175 3.94 -8.18 16.31
N VAL A 176 5.11 -7.52 16.34
CA VAL A 176 5.97 -7.35 15.17
C VAL A 176 6.33 -8.72 14.57
N ARG A 177 6.78 -9.66 15.42
CA ARG A 177 7.10 -11.03 14.98
C ARG A 177 5.89 -11.76 14.41
N ARG A 178 4.71 -11.58 15.01
CA ARG A 178 3.45 -12.19 14.53
C ARG A 178 3.10 -11.67 13.14
N GLN A 179 3.18 -10.36 12.92
CA GLN A 179 2.87 -9.77 11.62
C GLN A 179 3.86 -10.21 10.54
N ILE A 180 5.16 -10.20 10.82
CA ILE A 180 6.19 -10.68 9.89
C ILE A 180 5.98 -12.16 9.56
N LYS A 181 5.69 -13.01 10.56
CA LYS A 181 5.34 -14.42 10.34
C LYS A 181 4.12 -14.56 9.43
N ASN A 182 3.15 -13.66 9.51
CA ASN A 182 1.96 -13.67 8.66
C ASN A 182 2.22 -13.16 7.23
N GLY A 183 3.45 -12.70 6.94
CA GLY A 183 3.87 -12.36 5.58
C GLY A 183 3.58 -10.92 5.17
N VAL A 184 3.53 -9.97 6.10
CA VAL A 184 3.42 -8.54 5.77
C VAL A 184 4.70 -8.05 5.07
N ASP A 185 4.56 -7.05 4.20
CA ASP A 185 5.69 -6.37 3.56
C ASP A 185 6.16 -5.14 4.38
N TRP A 186 5.31 -4.65 5.30
CA TRP A 186 5.53 -3.46 6.13
C TRP A 186 5.02 -3.66 7.55
N ILE A 187 5.73 -3.07 8.53
CA ILE A 187 5.16 -2.83 9.86
C ILE A 187 4.64 -1.40 9.90
N LYS A 188 3.35 -1.22 10.17
CA LYS A 188 2.71 0.10 10.29
C LYS A 188 2.58 0.55 11.73
N ILE A 189 2.98 1.80 12.00
CA ILE A 189 2.82 2.47 13.30
C ILE A 189 1.97 3.72 13.13
N HIS A 190 0.99 3.94 14.01
CA HIS A 190 0.36 5.24 14.18
C HIS A 190 1.11 6.02 15.25
N VAL A 191 2.06 6.83 14.83
CA VAL A 191 2.94 7.62 15.73
C VAL A 191 2.19 8.80 16.33
N THR A 192 1.26 9.37 15.56
CA THR A 192 0.37 10.42 16.00
C THR A 192 -1.08 9.98 15.86
N GLY A 193 -2.03 10.77 16.39
CA GLY A 193 -3.46 10.50 16.22
C GLY A 193 -4.31 10.90 17.41
N LEU A 194 -3.71 11.19 18.58
CA LEU A 194 -4.43 11.74 19.72
C LEU A 194 -4.44 13.25 19.65
N ILE A 195 -5.64 13.84 19.75
CA ILE A 195 -5.86 15.25 20.03
C ILE A 195 -6.27 15.34 21.51
N PRO A 196 -5.36 15.75 22.41
CA PRO A 196 -5.62 15.68 23.85
C PRO A 196 -6.69 16.67 24.29
N ASN A 197 -6.83 17.79 23.58
CA ASN A 197 -7.77 18.83 23.87
C ASN A 197 -8.37 19.37 22.56
N GLN A 198 -9.70 19.56 22.51
CA GLN A 198 -10.36 20.12 21.33
C GLN A 198 -9.95 21.57 20.98
N LYS A 199 -9.29 22.26 21.92
CA LYS A 199 -8.76 23.62 21.71
C LYS A 199 -7.33 23.64 21.19
N GLU A 200 -6.62 22.50 21.20
CA GLU A 200 -5.28 22.39 20.67
C GLU A 200 -5.33 22.01 19.20
N GLU A 201 -4.56 22.71 18.40
CA GLU A 201 -4.39 22.40 17.01
C GLU A 201 -3.33 21.28 16.85
N GLY A 202 -3.75 20.15 16.29
CA GLY A 202 -2.89 19.08 15.85
C GLY A 202 -2.84 17.85 16.76
N GLU A 203 -2.25 16.81 16.20
CA GLU A 203 -2.06 15.52 16.85
C GLU A 203 -0.75 15.49 17.64
N ILE A 204 -0.72 14.81 18.78
CA ILE A 204 0.50 14.56 19.51
C ILE A 204 1.11 13.21 19.17
N SER A 205 2.43 13.08 19.36
CA SER A 205 3.12 11.79 19.31
C SER A 205 2.77 10.98 20.54
N VAL A 206 2.33 9.74 20.35
CA VAL A 206 1.87 8.83 21.41
C VAL A 206 2.85 7.69 21.68
N TRP A 207 4.00 7.71 21.03
CA TRP A 207 5.11 6.77 21.19
C TRP A 207 6.33 7.48 21.78
N SER A 208 7.06 6.80 22.64
CA SER A 208 8.42 7.22 23.03
C SER A 208 9.41 6.93 21.90
N PHE A 209 10.54 7.62 21.89
CA PHE A 209 11.61 7.38 20.93
C PHE A 209 12.15 5.94 21.03
N GLU A 210 12.29 5.42 22.25
CA GLU A 210 12.79 4.09 22.53
C GLU A 210 11.86 2.99 22.00
N GLU A 211 10.55 3.20 22.03
CA GLU A 211 9.56 2.27 21.45
C GLU A 211 9.61 2.30 19.93
N LEU A 212 9.66 3.49 19.31
CA LEU A 212 9.81 3.62 17.86
C LEU A 212 11.08 2.92 17.38
N LYS A 213 12.19 3.15 18.08
CA LYS A 213 13.46 2.51 17.75
C LYS A 213 13.41 1.00 17.91
N LEU A 214 12.77 0.50 18.96
CA LEU A 214 12.57 -0.94 19.16
C LEU A 214 11.83 -1.59 17.99
N VAL A 215 10.75 -0.96 17.52
CA VAL A 215 10.00 -1.49 16.35
C VAL A 215 10.88 -1.50 15.11
N CYS A 216 11.57 -0.38 14.82
CA CYS A 216 12.42 -0.28 13.63
C CYS A 216 13.56 -1.31 13.67
N ASP A 217 14.31 -1.39 14.77
CA ASP A 217 15.43 -2.32 14.88
C ASP A 217 14.96 -3.79 14.72
N LEU A 218 13.88 -4.17 15.42
CA LEU A 218 13.36 -5.53 15.36
C LEU A 218 12.84 -5.90 13.98
N ALA A 219 12.12 -4.99 13.32
CA ALA A 219 11.60 -5.23 11.97
C ALA A 219 12.73 -5.35 10.95
N HIS A 220 13.73 -4.46 11.01
CA HIS A 220 14.89 -4.47 10.13
C HIS A 220 15.75 -5.72 10.31
N ASP A 221 15.99 -6.17 11.56
CA ASP A 221 16.69 -7.42 11.83
C ASP A 221 16.00 -8.63 11.19
N LEU A 222 14.70 -8.54 10.96
CA LEU A 222 13.88 -9.56 10.29
C LEU A 222 13.60 -9.23 8.81
N GLY A 223 14.25 -8.20 8.25
CA GLY A 223 14.18 -7.83 6.84
C GLY A 223 12.90 -7.12 6.42
N THR A 224 12.15 -6.55 7.36
CA THR A 224 10.87 -5.87 7.10
C THR A 224 10.97 -4.37 7.36
N PRO A 225 10.64 -3.49 6.40
CA PRO A 225 10.64 -2.05 6.59
C PRO A 225 9.46 -1.57 7.44
N VAL A 226 9.61 -0.35 8.00
CA VAL A 226 8.64 0.28 8.89
C VAL A 226 8.08 1.56 8.30
N VAL A 227 6.76 1.73 8.41
CA VAL A 227 6.05 2.92 7.91
C VAL A 227 5.20 3.54 9.02
N GLY A 228 5.21 4.88 9.10
CA GLY A 228 4.52 5.64 10.14
C GLY A 228 3.46 6.60 9.65
N HIS A 229 2.30 6.62 10.33
CA HIS A 229 1.36 7.75 10.27
C HIS A 229 1.85 8.85 11.20
N VAL A 230 2.24 10.01 10.67
CA VAL A 230 2.90 11.07 11.46
C VAL A 230 2.46 12.45 11.01
N ARG A 231 1.73 13.18 11.87
CA ARG A 231 1.18 14.51 11.56
C ARG A 231 1.76 15.67 12.39
N ASN A 232 2.93 15.47 13.01
CA ASN A 232 3.63 16.58 13.69
C ASN A 232 5.15 16.54 13.47
N ALA A 233 5.78 17.71 13.52
CA ALA A 233 7.20 17.86 13.22
C ALA A 233 8.12 17.11 14.24
N LYS A 234 7.71 16.97 15.49
CA LYS A 234 8.46 16.22 16.50
C LYS A 234 8.46 14.73 16.14
N GLY A 235 7.27 14.17 15.85
CA GLY A 235 7.13 12.77 15.45
C GLY A 235 7.93 12.44 14.19
N VAL A 236 7.90 13.30 13.15
CA VAL A 236 8.72 13.12 11.95
C VAL A 236 10.21 13.02 12.28
N LYS A 237 10.72 13.93 13.13
CA LYS A 237 12.13 13.90 13.55
C LYS A 237 12.49 12.64 14.34
N ASP A 238 11.61 12.21 15.23
CA ASP A 238 11.81 11.00 16.03
C ASP A 238 11.77 9.75 15.15
N CYS A 239 10.85 9.67 14.18
CA CYS A 239 10.77 8.57 13.20
C CYS A 239 12.04 8.47 12.35
N ILE A 240 12.53 9.58 11.82
CA ILE A 240 13.77 9.60 11.02
C ILE A 240 14.96 9.10 11.88
N LYS A 241 15.09 9.58 13.13
CA LYS A 241 16.15 9.14 14.03
C LYS A 241 16.02 7.67 14.45
N ALA A 242 14.80 7.15 14.55
CA ALA A 242 14.55 5.75 14.87
C ALA A 242 14.86 4.81 13.70
N GLY A 243 15.02 5.35 12.48
CA GLY A 243 15.30 4.57 11.28
C GLY A 243 14.07 4.16 10.48
N MET A 244 12.93 4.85 10.65
CA MET A 244 11.70 4.55 9.89
C MET A 244 11.90 4.80 8.39
N ASP A 245 11.44 3.88 7.55
CA ASP A 245 11.72 3.87 6.11
C ASP A 245 10.75 4.76 5.32
N MET A 246 9.50 4.89 5.78
CA MET A 246 8.49 5.70 5.12
C MET A 246 7.63 6.44 6.13
N ILE A 247 7.31 7.69 5.83
CA ILE A 247 6.43 8.55 6.64
C ILE A 247 5.25 8.98 5.76
N LEU A 248 4.05 8.77 6.27
CA LEU A 248 2.78 9.03 5.59
C LEU A 248 1.93 10.05 6.35
#